data_a00cb211f01c4d01ce820e87dd054870
#
_entry.id   a00cb211f01c4d01ce820e87dd054870
#
_cell.length_a   1.000
_cell.length_b   1.000
_cell.length_c   1.000
_cell.angle_alpha   90.00
_cell.angle_beta   90.00
_cell.angle_gamma   90.00
#
_symmetry.space_group_name_H-M   'P 1'
#
loop_
_entity.id
_entity.type
_entity.pdbx_description
1 polymer ?
#
loop_
_entity_poly.entity_id
_entity_poly.type
_entity_poly.pdbx_seq_one_letter_code
_entity_poly.pdbx_strand_id
1 'polypeptide(L)'
;MLLLLTLNMLRLFNGKKTDTKDSVWITDIFKHGLVEGSFMPPLDIRQLRDLMRYRFKLVNCKSSEKNRFQNSLTVSNIMISNIVTDTFGKTSKSILELILSKEDNVTLEEITPLLRKNLKSTPEQILESVQGNLTHEQNSKMKICLNHYDTLLECIDQIEEAVLPLLLPYQNQINLILTVPGIKDVSAITILSEIGPDMSVFKDSEHLCSWAGLTPQCNESAGKKKSVHISRAGVYIKPLLVQCANNAIRDKSCSYFKLRYDAIKKRRGHKRAIIAIARMLLTCIYQMLSKNEPFNHEIYEQLTQKNFKSKDKKLNINNAIKFLESQGYKVS
;
A
#
# COMPACT_ATOMS: atom_id res chain seq x y z
N MET A 1 -1.03 34.90 3.48
CA MET A 1 -0.61 33.72 4.24
C MET A 1 -1.84 32.87 4.47
N LEU A 2 -1.96 31.71 3.80
CA LEU A 2 -3.08 30.79 3.98
C LEU A 2 -2.78 29.93 5.20
N LEU A 3 -3.48 30.14 6.30
CA LEU A 3 -3.39 29.27 7.49
C LEU A 3 -4.39 28.12 7.32
N LEU A 4 -3.87 26.90 7.11
CA LEU A 4 -4.68 25.68 7.17
C LEU A 4 -4.81 25.23 8.62
N LEU A 5 -6.03 25.27 9.14
CA LEU A 5 -6.36 24.82 10.49
C LEU A 5 -6.37 23.28 10.57
N THR A 6 -5.78 22.71 11.61
CA THR A 6 -5.91 21.28 11.88
C THR A 6 -7.32 20.97 12.40
N LEU A 7 -8.01 20.04 11.76
CA LEU A 7 -9.37 19.57 12.11
C LEU A 7 -9.54 19.13 13.58
N ASN A 8 -8.46 18.92 14.31
CA ASN A 8 -8.50 18.52 15.73
C ASN A 8 -8.92 19.66 16.66
N MET A 9 -8.64 20.93 16.32
CA MET A 9 -9.08 22.08 17.11
C MET A 9 -10.57 22.34 17.00
N LEU A 10 -11.20 21.92 15.87
CA LEU A 10 -12.64 22.07 15.63
C LEU A 10 -13.50 21.06 16.43
N ARG A 11 -12.89 20.09 17.11
CA ARG A 11 -13.61 19.03 17.86
C ARG A 11 -13.91 19.34 19.32
N LEU A 12 -13.49 20.50 19.82
CA LEU A 12 -13.61 20.84 21.24
C LEU A 12 -15.02 21.33 21.65
N PHE A 13 -15.96 21.48 20.71
CA PHE A 13 -17.31 21.94 21.02
C PHE A 13 -18.36 20.81 21.07
N ASN A 14 -19.01 20.66 22.22
CA ASN A 14 -20.22 19.86 22.40
C ASN A 14 -21.44 20.74 22.10
N GLY A 15 -21.96 20.68 20.86
CA GLY A 15 -23.16 21.41 20.47
C GLY A 15 -23.60 21.12 19.04
N LYS A 16 -24.79 21.59 18.62
CA LYS A 16 -25.24 21.52 17.22
C LYS A 16 -24.25 22.35 16.37
N LYS A 17 -23.50 21.65 15.51
CA LYS A 17 -22.57 22.25 14.57
C LYS A 17 -23.34 22.96 13.47
N THR A 18 -23.02 24.24 13.27
CA THR A 18 -23.46 25.01 12.12
C THR A 18 -22.25 25.76 11.57
N ASP A 19 -22.15 25.92 10.27
CA ASP A 19 -21.03 26.61 9.60
C ASP A 19 -20.84 28.02 10.14
N THR A 20 -21.92 28.72 10.52
CA THR A 20 -21.88 30.06 11.13
C THR A 20 -21.19 30.04 12.49
N LYS A 21 -21.47 29.07 13.36
CA LYS A 21 -20.81 28.95 14.66
C LYS A 21 -19.34 28.53 14.52
N ASP A 22 -19.06 27.64 13.59
CA ASP A 22 -17.70 27.20 13.31
C ASP A 22 -16.85 28.36 12.76
N SER A 23 -17.40 29.23 11.89
CA SER A 23 -16.70 30.39 11.36
C SER A 23 -16.40 31.46 12.43
N VAL A 24 -17.37 31.76 13.30
CA VAL A 24 -17.13 32.67 14.44
C VAL A 24 -16.05 32.13 15.36
N TRP A 25 -16.12 30.87 15.71
CA TRP A 25 -15.14 30.24 16.60
C TRP A 25 -13.73 30.19 15.98
N ILE A 26 -13.62 29.86 14.70
CA ILE A 26 -12.34 29.93 13.97
C ILE A 26 -11.75 31.35 14.01
N THR A 27 -12.59 32.35 13.83
CA THR A 27 -12.18 33.76 13.89
C THR A 27 -11.66 34.18 15.28
N ASP A 28 -12.33 33.69 16.34
CA ASP A 28 -11.92 33.98 17.71
C ASP A 28 -10.57 33.32 18.06
N ILE A 29 -10.40 32.02 17.71
CA ILE A 29 -9.13 31.32 17.91
C ILE A 29 -8.00 32.03 17.14
N PHE A 30 -8.28 32.48 15.90
CA PHE A 30 -7.31 33.20 15.08
C PHE A 30 -6.89 34.55 15.72
N LYS A 31 -7.86 35.34 16.20
CA LYS A 31 -7.61 36.58 16.91
C LYS A 31 -6.71 36.42 18.12
N HIS A 32 -6.89 35.35 18.85
CA HIS A 32 -6.11 35.07 20.06
C HIS A 32 -4.77 34.37 19.79
N GLY A 33 -4.36 34.19 18.53
CA GLY A 33 -3.08 33.56 18.16
C GLY A 33 -2.98 32.07 18.56
N LEU A 34 -4.12 31.44 18.85
CA LEU A 34 -4.19 30.02 19.25
C LEU A 34 -4.17 29.04 18.07
N VAL A 35 -4.00 29.57 16.85
CA VAL A 35 -3.98 28.79 15.64
C VAL A 35 -2.54 28.42 15.30
N GLU A 36 -2.19 27.15 15.49
CA GLU A 36 -0.93 26.64 14.94
C GLU A 36 -1.08 26.40 13.44
N GLY A 37 -0.16 26.95 12.66
CA GLY A 37 -0.12 26.76 11.20
C GLY A 37 0.13 25.30 10.86
N SER A 38 -0.68 24.78 9.95
CA SER A 38 -0.41 23.45 9.35
C SER A 38 0.70 23.56 8.33
N PHE A 39 1.59 22.57 8.29
CA PHE A 39 2.65 22.50 7.29
C PHE A 39 2.08 22.50 5.87
N MET A 40 2.54 23.43 5.06
CA MET A 40 2.24 23.54 3.64
C MET A 40 3.52 23.22 2.85
N PRO A 41 3.57 22.11 2.10
CA PRO A 41 4.72 21.80 1.24
C PRO A 41 4.95 22.88 0.18
N PRO A 42 6.17 23.01 -0.38
CA PRO A 42 6.45 23.81 -1.57
C PRO A 42 5.49 23.52 -2.72
N LEU A 43 5.37 24.46 -3.66
CA LEU A 43 4.38 24.38 -4.74
C LEU A 43 4.55 23.14 -5.61
N ASP A 44 5.77 22.84 -5.99
CA ASP A 44 6.14 21.68 -6.81
C ASP A 44 5.80 20.34 -6.13
N ILE A 45 6.05 20.20 -4.83
CA ILE A 45 5.63 19.03 -4.04
C ILE A 45 4.10 18.94 -3.95
N ARG A 46 3.39 20.07 -3.88
CA ARG A 46 1.91 20.05 -3.90
C ARG A 46 1.38 19.60 -5.25
N GLN A 47 1.99 20.07 -6.36
CA GLN A 47 1.64 19.64 -7.71
C GLN A 47 1.92 18.14 -7.90
N LEU A 48 3.10 17.68 -7.49
CA LEU A 48 3.45 16.26 -7.52
C LEU A 48 2.46 15.41 -6.69
N ARG A 49 2.12 15.87 -5.49
CA ARG A 49 1.15 15.20 -4.61
C ARG A 49 -0.24 15.10 -5.25
N ASP A 50 -0.70 16.15 -5.90
CA ASP A 50 -2.02 16.15 -6.56
C ASP A 50 -2.06 15.12 -7.70
N LEU A 51 -1.05 15.11 -8.57
CA LEU A 51 -0.93 14.14 -9.65
C LEU A 51 -0.83 12.69 -9.13
N MET A 52 -0.01 12.43 -8.10
CA MET A 52 0.12 11.08 -7.54
C MET A 52 -1.15 10.60 -6.84
N ARG A 53 -1.89 11.49 -6.20
CA ARG A 53 -3.21 11.17 -5.63
C ARG A 53 -4.26 10.92 -6.71
N TYR A 54 -4.21 11.65 -7.81
CA TYR A 54 -5.10 11.40 -8.95
C TYR A 54 -4.76 10.07 -9.62
N ARG A 55 -3.47 9.79 -9.83
CA ARG A 55 -3.01 8.47 -10.30
C ARG A 55 -3.56 7.33 -9.41
N PHE A 56 -3.49 7.49 -8.09
CA PHE A 56 -4.04 6.49 -7.15
C PHE A 56 -5.54 6.25 -7.38
N LYS A 57 -6.31 7.31 -7.62
CA LYS A 57 -7.75 7.19 -7.92
C LYS A 57 -7.99 6.47 -9.25
N LEU A 58 -7.23 6.77 -10.30
CA LEU A 58 -7.32 6.09 -11.60
C LEU A 58 -6.99 4.60 -11.49
N VAL A 59 -5.97 4.22 -10.72
CA VAL A 59 -5.63 2.81 -10.45
C VAL A 59 -6.78 2.10 -9.74
N ASN A 60 -7.48 2.76 -8.81
CA ASN A 60 -8.66 2.20 -8.15
C ASN A 60 -9.83 2.04 -9.12
N CYS A 61 -10.08 3.02 -10.00
CA CYS A 61 -11.08 2.92 -11.06
C CYS A 61 -10.77 1.75 -11.99
N LYS A 62 -9.52 1.63 -12.44
CA LYS A 62 -9.05 0.50 -13.26
C LYS A 62 -9.31 -0.86 -12.60
N SER A 63 -9.04 -0.98 -11.30
CA SER A 63 -9.32 -2.21 -10.54
C SER A 63 -10.82 -2.49 -10.43
N SER A 64 -11.64 -1.45 -10.33
CA SER A 64 -13.10 -1.57 -10.32
C SER A 64 -13.64 -2.07 -11.67
N GLU A 65 -13.07 -1.60 -12.79
CA GLU A 65 -13.44 -2.09 -14.13
C GLU A 65 -13.04 -3.56 -14.32
N LYS A 66 -11.84 -3.95 -13.88
CA LYS A 66 -11.44 -5.37 -13.86
C LYS A 66 -12.45 -6.25 -13.12
N ASN A 67 -12.90 -5.80 -11.96
CA ASN A 67 -13.88 -6.55 -11.17
C ASN A 67 -15.25 -6.63 -11.85
N ARG A 68 -15.71 -5.52 -12.46
CA ARG A 68 -16.98 -5.52 -13.23
C ARG A 68 -16.92 -6.47 -14.41
N PHE A 69 -15.83 -6.44 -15.15
CA PHE A 69 -15.59 -7.33 -16.27
C PHE A 69 -15.56 -8.81 -15.81
N GLN A 70 -14.82 -9.11 -14.74
CA GLN A 70 -14.74 -10.46 -14.17
C GLN A 70 -16.12 -10.96 -13.70
N ASN A 71 -16.93 -10.09 -13.09
CA ASN A 71 -18.29 -10.45 -12.71
C ASN A 71 -19.17 -10.77 -13.94
N SER A 72 -19.01 -10.04 -15.04
CA SER A 72 -19.72 -10.31 -16.29
C SER A 72 -19.29 -11.64 -16.92
N LEU A 73 -17.99 -11.97 -16.89
CA LEU A 73 -17.50 -13.29 -17.31
C LEU A 73 -18.18 -14.40 -16.50
N THR A 74 -18.24 -14.25 -15.17
CA THR A 74 -18.86 -15.23 -14.28
C THR A 74 -20.34 -15.41 -14.59
N VAL A 75 -21.10 -14.32 -14.80
CA VAL A 75 -22.54 -14.35 -15.16
C VAL A 75 -22.74 -15.04 -16.51
N SER A 76 -21.82 -14.87 -17.45
CA SER A 76 -21.86 -15.51 -18.78
C SER A 76 -21.29 -16.94 -18.77
N ASN A 77 -20.94 -17.51 -17.61
CA ASN A 77 -20.29 -18.81 -17.46
C ASN A 77 -18.97 -18.96 -18.26
N ILE A 78 -18.24 -17.84 -18.43
CA ILE A 78 -16.92 -17.84 -19.06
C ILE A 78 -15.86 -17.90 -17.98
N MET A 79 -15.14 -19.02 -17.88
CA MET A 79 -14.24 -19.34 -16.75
C MET A 79 -12.75 -19.21 -17.09
N ILE A 80 -12.40 -18.36 -18.06
CA ILE A 80 -11.02 -18.16 -18.50
C ILE A 80 -10.07 -17.79 -17.34
N SER A 81 -10.57 -17.06 -16.34
CA SER A 81 -9.79 -16.69 -15.13
C SER A 81 -9.25 -17.85 -14.31
N ASN A 82 -9.82 -19.04 -14.45
CA ASN A 82 -9.38 -20.25 -13.75
C ASN A 82 -8.14 -20.88 -14.41
N ILE A 83 -7.92 -20.57 -15.69
CA ILE A 83 -6.91 -21.21 -16.54
C ILE A 83 -5.72 -20.27 -16.78
N VAL A 84 -5.98 -18.94 -16.87
CA VAL A 84 -4.94 -17.96 -17.10
C VAL A 84 -4.52 -17.25 -15.82
N THR A 85 -3.26 -16.86 -15.75
CA THR A 85 -2.72 -16.14 -14.56
C THR A 85 -3.24 -14.70 -14.46
N ASP A 86 -3.46 -14.04 -15.61
CA ASP A 86 -4.01 -12.67 -15.69
C ASP A 86 -5.03 -12.59 -16.82
N THR A 87 -6.28 -12.37 -16.48
CA THR A 87 -7.39 -12.20 -17.42
C THR A 87 -7.21 -11.00 -18.35
N PHE A 88 -6.47 -9.97 -17.93
CA PHE A 88 -6.16 -8.79 -18.71
C PHE A 88 -4.75 -8.84 -19.35
N GLY A 89 -4.08 -9.99 -19.29
CA GLY A 89 -2.84 -10.24 -20.01
C GLY A 89 -3.07 -10.26 -21.54
N LYS A 90 -2.03 -9.97 -22.33
CA LYS A 90 -2.14 -9.81 -23.80
C LYS A 90 -2.92 -10.95 -24.46
N THR A 91 -2.57 -12.20 -24.17
CA THR A 91 -3.23 -13.39 -24.78
C THR A 91 -4.69 -13.50 -24.36
N SER A 92 -4.96 -13.37 -23.06
CA SER A 92 -6.33 -13.45 -22.53
C SER A 92 -7.21 -12.33 -23.09
N LYS A 93 -6.65 -11.11 -23.17
CA LYS A 93 -7.35 -9.94 -23.73
C LYS A 93 -7.71 -10.16 -25.19
N SER A 94 -6.77 -10.64 -26.03
CA SER A 94 -7.06 -10.94 -27.44
C SER A 94 -8.14 -12.03 -27.61
N ILE A 95 -8.15 -13.05 -26.76
CA ILE A 95 -9.20 -14.07 -26.77
C ILE A 95 -10.56 -13.47 -26.38
N LEU A 96 -10.58 -12.63 -25.33
CA LEU A 96 -11.81 -11.98 -24.88
C LEU A 96 -12.36 -10.99 -25.91
N GLU A 97 -11.50 -10.23 -26.60
CA GLU A 97 -11.87 -9.35 -27.69
C GLU A 97 -12.46 -10.16 -28.87
N LEU A 98 -11.89 -11.33 -29.19
CA LEU A 98 -12.43 -12.22 -30.20
C LEU A 98 -13.83 -12.69 -29.83
N ILE A 99 -14.06 -13.16 -28.58
CA ILE A 99 -15.35 -13.62 -28.10
C ILE A 99 -16.40 -12.49 -28.15
N LEU A 100 -16.00 -11.27 -27.75
CA LEU A 100 -16.90 -10.13 -27.74
C LEU A 100 -17.20 -9.61 -29.14
N SER A 101 -16.38 -9.91 -30.15
CA SER A 101 -16.58 -9.48 -31.54
C SER A 101 -17.55 -10.38 -32.31
N LYS A 102 -17.78 -11.60 -31.82
CA LYS A 102 -18.61 -12.63 -32.48
C LYS A 102 -19.97 -12.77 -31.81
N GLU A 103 -20.92 -13.23 -32.60
CA GLU A 103 -22.24 -13.67 -32.13
C GLU A 103 -22.28 -15.19 -31.89
N ASP A 104 -21.42 -15.92 -32.61
CA ASP A 104 -21.31 -17.39 -32.52
C ASP A 104 -20.15 -17.83 -31.60
N ASN A 105 -20.19 -19.11 -31.24
CA ASN A 105 -19.12 -19.73 -30.44
C ASN A 105 -17.79 -19.70 -31.19
N VAL A 106 -16.73 -19.39 -30.44
CA VAL A 106 -15.36 -19.34 -30.96
C VAL A 106 -14.84 -20.77 -31.20
N THR A 107 -14.08 -20.95 -32.30
CA THR A 107 -13.51 -22.24 -32.68
C THR A 107 -12.04 -22.39 -32.23
N LEU A 108 -11.56 -23.63 -32.19
CA LEU A 108 -10.18 -23.93 -31.85
C LEU A 108 -9.17 -23.28 -32.81
N GLU A 109 -9.51 -23.25 -34.11
CA GLU A 109 -8.69 -22.67 -35.16
C GLU A 109 -8.48 -21.17 -34.97
N GLU A 110 -9.45 -20.48 -34.40
CA GLU A 110 -9.38 -19.03 -34.14
C GLU A 110 -8.62 -18.68 -32.86
N ILE A 111 -8.69 -19.54 -31.86
CA ILE A 111 -7.98 -19.33 -30.59
C ILE A 111 -6.48 -19.65 -30.74
N THR A 112 -6.15 -20.73 -31.46
CA THR A 112 -4.78 -21.24 -31.58
C THR A 112 -3.75 -20.19 -31.98
N PRO A 113 -3.99 -19.30 -32.96
CA PRO A 113 -3.03 -18.25 -33.36
C PRO A 113 -2.78 -17.19 -32.26
N LEU A 114 -3.73 -17.00 -31.35
CA LEU A 114 -3.63 -16.03 -30.26
C LEU A 114 -2.79 -16.52 -29.08
N LEU A 115 -2.53 -17.83 -29.02
CA LEU A 115 -1.85 -18.47 -27.91
C LEU A 115 -0.34 -18.29 -27.99
N ARG A 116 0.26 -17.93 -26.84
CA ARG A 116 1.72 -17.87 -26.73
C ARG A 116 2.28 -19.24 -26.37
N LYS A 117 3.49 -19.56 -26.88
CA LYS A 117 4.21 -20.82 -26.65
C LYS A 117 4.42 -21.20 -25.16
N ASN A 118 4.38 -20.23 -24.26
CA ASN A 118 4.66 -20.41 -22.83
C ASN A 118 3.38 -20.54 -21.96
N LEU A 119 2.20 -20.73 -22.55
CA LEU A 119 0.98 -21.00 -21.81
C LEU A 119 1.05 -22.42 -21.21
N LYS A 120 0.63 -22.55 -19.94
CA LYS A 120 0.55 -23.84 -19.24
C LYS A 120 -0.65 -24.66 -19.67
N SER A 121 -1.71 -24.00 -20.16
CA SER A 121 -2.98 -24.60 -20.55
C SER A 121 -2.99 -24.94 -22.03
N THR A 122 -3.63 -26.06 -22.38
CA THR A 122 -3.78 -26.46 -23.77
C THR A 122 -4.84 -25.64 -24.50
N PRO A 123 -4.78 -25.54 -25.85
CA PRO A 123 -5.79 -24.82 -26.64
C PRO A 123 -7.22 -25.29 -26.36
N GLU A 124 -7.41 -26.62 -26.18
CA GLU A 124 -8.71 -27.23 -25.88
C GLU A 124 -9.26 -26.78 -24.52
N GLN A 125 -8.40 -26.75 -23.49
CA GLN A 125 -8.78 -26.26 -22.16
C GLN A 125 -9.20 -24.79 -22.20
N ILE A 126 -8.51 -24.00 -23.01
CA ILE A 126 -8.85 -22.58 -23.17
C ILE A 126 -10.20 -22.46 -23.90
N LEU A 127 -10.41 -23.21 -24.98
CA LEU A 127 -11.67 -23.23 -25.70
C LEU A 127 -12.82 -23.61 -24.77
N GLU A 128 -12.69 -24.66 -23.98
CA GLU A 128 -13.71 -25.08 -23.01
C GLU A 128 -14.02 -23.99 -21.98
N SER A 129 -12.99 -23.28 -21.51
CA SER A 129 -13.13 -22.22 -20.52
C SER A 129 -13.88 -20.97 -21.01
N VAL A 130 -13.96 -20.77 -22.31
CA VAL A 130 -14.61 -19.62 -22.95
C VAL A 130 -15.97 -19.97 -23.56
N GLN A 131 -16.34 -21.24 -23.57
CA GLN A 131 -17.68 -21.66 -23.98
C GLN A 131 -18.68 -21.33 -22.87
N GLY A 132 -19.37 -20.19 -23.05
CA GLY A 132 -20.38 -19.69 -22.14
C GLY A 132 -21.60 -19.17 -22.89
N ASN A 133 -22.57 -18.64 -22.13
CA ASN A 133 -23.74 -17.99 -22.69
C ASN A 133 -23.60 -16.47 -22.58
N LEU A 134 -23.05 -15.85 -23.60
CA LEU A 134 -22.84 -14.40 -23.64
C LEU A 134 -24.09 -13.72 -24.21
N THR A 135 -24.92 -13.17 -23.34
CA THR A 135 -26.10 -12.40 -23.75
C THR A 135 -25.70 -11.03 -24.32
N HIS A 136 -26.59 -10.43 -25.13
CA HIS A 136 -26.31 -9.15 -25.81
C HIS A 136 -25.98 -8.03 -24.84
N GLU A 137 -26.70 -7.93 -23.69
CA GLU A 137 -26.45 -6.92 -22.67
C GLU A 137 -25.11 -7.15 -21.95
N GLN A 138 -24.71 -8.41 -21.68
CA GLN A 138 -23.39 -8.70 -21.08
C GLN A 138 -22.25 -8.40 -22.07
N ASN A 139 -22.43 -8.73 -23.35
CA ASN A 139 -21.47 -8.37 -24.41
C ASN A 139 -21.27 -6.85 -24.46
N SER A 140 -22.37 -6.09 -24.55
CA SER A 140 -22.30 -4.61 -24.58
C SER A 140 -21.61 -4.04 -23.34
N LYS A 141 -21.96 -4.53 -22.15
CA LYS A 141 -21.35 -4.11 -20.89
C LYS A 141 -19.85 -4.43 -20.85
N MET A 142 -19.45 -5.62 -21.28
CA MET A 142 -18.05 -6.04 -21.30
C MET A 142 -17.22 -5.20 -22.25
N LYS A 143 -17.73 -4.88 -23.44
CA LYS A 143 -17.09 -3.96 -24.40
C LYS A 143 -16.86 -2.58 -23.79
N ILE A 144 -17.86 -2.02 -23.10
CA ILE A 144 -17.74 -0.74 -22.40
C ILE A 144 -16.68 -0.82 -21.29
N CYS A 145 -16.68 -1.88 -20.49
CA CYS A 145 -15.68 -2.07 -19.43
C CYS A 145 -14.25 -2.16 -19.97
N LEU A 146 -14.03 -2.87 -21.09
CA LEU A 146 -12.71 -2.97 -21.74
C LEU A 146 -12.25 -1.61 -22.27
N ASN A 147 -13.11 -0.90 -22.99
CA ASN A 147 -12.78 0.43 -23.52
C ASN A 147 -12.44 1.41 -22.39
N HIS A 148 -13.25 1.43 -21.33
CA HIS A 148 -12.96 2.27 -20.15
C HIS A 148 -11.66 1.85 -19.45
N TYR A 149 -11.39 0.55 -19.35
CA TYR A 149 -10.13 0.04 -18.79
C TYR A 149 -8.92 0.52 -19.60
N ASP A 150 -8.97 0.47 -20.93
CA ASP A 150 -7.89 0.93 -21.81
C ASP A 150 -7.68 2.44 -21.72
N THR A 151 -8.76 3.22 -21.72
CA THR A 151 -8.70 4.69 -21.50
C THR A 151 -8.07 5.03 -20.15
N LEU A 152 -8.39 4.26 -19.09
CA LEU A 152 -7.77 4.47 -17.77
C LEU A 152 -6.27 4.15 -17.78
N LEU A 153 -5.80 3.19 -18.57
CA LEU A 153 -4.37 2.94 -18.75
C LEU A 153 -3.67 4.14 -19.41
N GLU A 154 -4.22 4.65 -20.50
CA GLU A 154 -3.70 5.84 -21.19
C GLU A 154 -3.66 7.07 -20.26
N CYS A 155 -4.70 7.29 -19.48
CA CYS A 155 -4.73 8.37 -18.48
C CYS A 155 -3.65 8.21 -17.41
N ILE A 156 -3.37 6.97 -16.96
CA ILE A 156 -2.30 6.69 -15.98
C ILE A 156 -0.94 7.00 -16.60
N ASP A 157 -0.70 6.58 -17.85
CA ASP A 157 0.56 6.83 -18.57
C ASP A 157 0.79 8.34 -18.77
N GLN A 158 -0.24 9.10 -19.16
CA GLN A 158 -0.18 10.56 -19.27
C GLN A 158 0.18 11.25 -17.94
N ILE A 159 -0.34 10.77 -16.82
CA ILE A 159 0.04 11.30 -15.50
C ILE A 159 1.49 10.96 -15.17
N GLU A 160 1.94 9.75 -15.47
CA GLU A 160 3.33 9.34 -15.24
C GLU A 160 4.29 10.21 -16.05
N GLU A 161 3.97 10.54 -17.29
CA GLU A 161 4.73 11.49 -18.12
C GLU A 161 4.73 12.90 -17.52
N ALA A 162 3.58 13.41 -17.07
CA ALA A 162 3.46 14.73 -16.47
C ALA A 162 4.23 14.86 -15.13
N VAL A 163 4.44 13.76 -14.43
CA VAL A 163 5.19 13.70 -13.17
C VAL A 163 6.70 13.80 -13.39
N LEU A 164 7.24 13.29 -14.50
CA LEU A 164 8.69 13.21 -14.76
C LEU A 164 9.45 14.52 -14.55
N PRO A 165 9.02 15.68 -15.12
CA PRO A 165 9.74 16.94 -14.93
C PRO A 165 9.74 17.42 -13.48
N LEU A 166 8.71 17.11 -12.69
CA LEU A 166 8.63 17.47 -11.28
C LEU A 166 9.57 16.63 -10.39
N LEU A 167 10.06 15.50 -10.89
CA LEU A 167 10.96 14.61 -10.15
C LEU A 167 12.44 15.03 -10.27
N LEU A 168 12.81 15.77 -11.30
CA LEU A 168 14.20 16.14 -11.57
C LEU A 168 14.91 16.77 -10.37
N PRO A 169 14.34 17.74 -9.63
CA PRO A 169 14.97 18.33 -8.46
C PRO A 169 15.15 17.36 -7.28
N TYR A 170 14.41 16.27 -7.26
CA TYR A 170 14.30 15.33 -6.14
C TYR A 170 14.90 13.96 -6.41
N GLN A 171 15.66 13.81 -7.49
CA GLN A 171 16.23 12.52 -7.90
C GLN A 171 17.09 11.88 -6.80
N ASN A 172 17.85 12.70 -6.04
CA ASN A 172 18.66 12.20 -4.93
C ASN A 172 17.80 11.58 -3.82
N GLN A 173 16.74 12.27 -3.40
CA GLN A 173 15.82 11.78 -2.35
C GLN A 173 15.08 10.52 -2.80
N ILE A 174 14.68 10.45 -4.08
CA ILE A 174 14.05 9.26 -4.67
C ILE A 174 15.03 8.10 -4.64
N ASN A 175 16.27 8.31 -5.08
CA ASN A 175 17.31 7.27 -5.07
C ASN A 175 17.58 6.76 -3.65
N LEU A 176 17.62 7.64 -2.66
CA LEU A 176 17.74 7.23 -1.25
C LEU A 176 16.57 6.32 -0.86
N ILE A 177 15.31 6.71 -1.10
CA ILE A 177 14.12 5.94 -0.73
C ILE A 177 14.11 4.57 -1.43
N LEU A 178 14.60 4.49 -2.68
CA LEU A 178 14.68 3.24 -3.45
C LEU A 178 15.64 2.21 -2.84
N THR A 179 16.60 2.63 -2.02
CA THR A 179 17.49 1.70 -1.31
C THR A 179 16.79 0.91 -0.22
N VAL A 180 15.59 1.33 0.21
CA VAL A 180 14.81 0.65 1.26
C VAL A 180 14.17 -0.64 0.70
N PRO A 181 14.39 -1.80 1.34
CA PRO A 181 13.80 -3.06 0.90
C PRO A 181 12.27 -2.98 0.75
N GLY A 182 11.76 -3.51 -0.37
CA GLY A 182 10.32 -3.55 -0.66
C GLY A 182 9.72 -2.27 -1.23
N ILE A 183 10.52 -1.23 -1.49
CA ILE A 183 10.09 0.02 -2.15
C ILE A 183 10.58 0.01 -3.61
N LYS A 184 9.69 0.42 -4.53
CA LYS A 184 9.96 0.59 -5.96
C LYS A 184 9.59 2.01 -6.40
N ASP A 185 9.92 2.37 -7.65
CA ASP A 185 9.83 3.71 -8.21
C ASP A 185 8.54 4.45 -7.86
N VAL A 186 7.38 3.92 -8.25
CA VAL A 186 6.08 4.54 -7.97
C VAL A 186 5.84 4.73 -6.48
N SER A 187 6.29 3.78 -5.66
CA SER A 187 6.16 3.88 -4.20
C SER A 187 7.07 4.96 -3.62
N ALA A 188 8.31 5.06 -4.09
CA ALA A 188 9.26 6.09 -3.66
C ALA A 188 8.74 7.49 -4.01
N ILE A 189 8.27 7.69 -5.24
CA ILE A 189 7.68 8.94 -5.72
C ILE A 189 6.44 9.32 -4.88
N THR A 190 5.56 8.36 -4.64
CA THR A 190 4.35 8.61 -3.83
C THR A 190 4.69 8.96 -2.39
N ILE A 191 5.65 8.26 -1.77
CA ILE A 191 6.13 8.59 -0.41
C ILE A 191 6.67 10.01 -0.39
N LEU A 192 7.58 10.35 -1.30
CA LEU A 192 8.18 11.68 -1.37
C LEU A 192 7.12 12.76 -1.59
N SER A 193 6.14 12.54 -2.46
CA SER A 193 5.04 13.48 -2.70
C SER A 193 4.19 13.74 -1.46
N GLU A 194 4.02 12.75 -0.59
CA GLU A 194 3.22 12.87 0.64
C GLU A 194 4.01 13.51 1.80
N ILE A 195 5.28 13.13 2.02
CA ILE A 195 6.06 13.63 3.16
C ILE A 195 6.91 14.86 2.83
N GLY A 196 7.20 15.09 1.54
CA GLY A 196 8.16 16.13 1.08
C GLY A 196 9.62 15.69 1.27
N PRO A 197 10.57 16.49 0.75
CA PRO A 197 12.01 16.22 0.86
C PRO A 197 12.61 16.68 2.19
N ASP A 198 12.00 17.67 2.85
CA ASP A 198 12.51 18.30 4.06
C ASP A 198 11.89 17.67 5.32
N MET A 199 12.71 16.97 6.07
CA MET A 199 12.30 16.32 7.32
C MET A 199 12.31 17.25 8.53
N SER A 200 12.86 18.45 8.45
CA SER A 200 12.86 19.45 9.54
C SER A 200 11.46 19.92 9.93
N VAL A 201 10.51 19.76 9.01
CA VAL A 201 9.08 20.01 9.19
C VAL A 201 8.46 19.14 10.30
N PHE A 202 8.99 17.96 10.49
CA PHE A 202 8.54 17.04 11.54
C PHE A 202 9.53 17.08 12.69
N LYS A 203 9.03 17.30 13.90
CA LYS A 203 9.86 17.35 15.11
C LYS A 203 10.76 16.11 15.25
N ASP A 204 10.23 14.94 14.90
CA ASP A 204 10.92 13.66 14.92
C ASP A 204 10.16 12.61 14.07
N SER A 205 10.73 11.42 13.93
CA SER A 205 10.13 10.31 13.20
C SER A 205 8.80 9.81 13.80
N GLU A 206 8.57 10.03 15.10
CA GLU A 206 7.32 9.62 15.76
C GLU A 206 6.17 10.54 15.37
N HIS A 207 6.42 11.85 15.24
CA HIS A 207 5.45 12.82 14.74
C HIS A 207 5.10 12.52 13.28
N LEU A 208 6.07 12.19 12.43
CA LEU A 208 5.82 11.74 11.05
C LEU A 208 4.97 10.47 11.02
N CYS A 209 5.29 9.46 11.84
CA CYS A 209 4.50 8.22 11.93
C CYS A 209 3.08 8.46 12.44
N SER A 210 2.90 9.40 13.37
CA SER A 210 1.58 9.82 13.87
C SER A 210 0.77 10.51 12.79
N TRP A 211 1.39 11.43 12.05
CA TRP A 211 0.78 12.11 10.90
C TRP A 211 0.38 11.11 9.81
N ALA A 212 1.21 10.11 9.52
CA ALA A 212 0.91 9.04 8.57
C ALA A 212 -0.15 8.03 9.09
N GLY A 213 -0.64 8.17 10.31
CA GLY A 213 -1.65 7.28 10.89
C GLY A 213 -1.16 5.88 11.21
N LEU A 214 0.15 5.71 11.47
CA LEU A 214 0.78 4.43 11.80
C LEU A 214 0.96 4.23 13.31
N THR A 215 0.53 5.18 14.13
CA THR A 215 0.57 5.09 15.58
C THR A 215 -0.82 4.81 16.16
N PRO A 216 -0.91 4.07 17.28
CA PRO A 216 -2.16 3.90 17.99
C PRO A 216 -2.66 5.26 18.51
N GLN A 217 -3.96 5.50 18.42
CA GLN A 217 -4.58 6.64 19.10
C GLN A 217 -4.64 6.39 20.61
N CYS A 218 -4.40 7.44 21.39
CA CYS A 218 -4.70 7.42 22.82
C CYS A 218 -6.21 7.60 22.99
N ASN A 219 -6.92 6.52 23.31
CA ASN A 219 -8.34 6.52 23.58
C ASN A 219 -8.55 6.04 25.01
N GLU A 220 -8.06 6.84 25.95
CA GLU A 220 -8.15 6.61 27.39
C GLU A 220 -9.01 7.70 28.01
N SER A 221 -10.01 7.32 28.80
CA SER A 221 -10.87 8.23 29.54
C SER A 221 -11.04 7.68 30.94
N ALA A 222 -10.74 8.49 31.95
CA ALA A 222 -10.81 8.13 33.37
C ALA A 222 -10.06 6.84 33.70
N GLY A 223 -8.82 6.67 33.19
CA GLY A 223 -7.98 5.50 33.42
C GLY A 223 -8.40 4.23 32.70
N LYS A 224 -9.49 4.26 31.92
CA LYS A 224 -9.98 3.10 31.16
C LYS A 224 -9.60 3.23 29.66
N LYS A 225 -8.78 2.31 29.16
CA LYS A 225 -8.46 2.18 27.73
C LYS A 225 -9.63 1.59 26.98
N LYS A 226 -10.32 2.39 26.14
CA LYS A 226 -11.50 1.94 25.38
C LYS A 226 -11.13 1.17 24.12
N SER A 227 -10.12 1.61 23.36
CA SER A 227 -9.61 0.86 22.20
C SER A 227 -8.25 1.40 21.74
N VAL A 228 -7.45 0.55 21.09
CA VAL A 228 -6.12 0.90 20.55
C VAL A 228 -6.18 0.76 19.03
N HIS A 229 -7.04 1.54 18.36
CA HIS A 229 -7.07 1.62 16.92
C HIS A 229 -6.07 2.65 16.41
N ILE A 230 -5.48 2.39 15.25
CA ILE A 230 -4.68 3.40 14.54
C ILE A 230 -5.59 4.52 14.03
N SER A 231 -5.05 5.73 13.89
CA SER A 231 -5.82 6.87 13.41
C SER A 231 -6.28 6.68 11.95
N ARG A 232 -7.31 7.42 11.53
CA ARG A 232 -7.76 7.47 10.13
C ARG A 232 -6.88 8.36 9.25
N ALA A 233 -5.86 9.02 9.80
CA ALA A 233 -4.90 9.82 9.06
C ALA A 233 -4.12 9.00 8.03
N GLY A 234 -3.44 9.68 7.12
CA GLY A 234 -2.57 9.05 6.14
C GLY A 234 -3.31 8.24 5.07
N VAL A 235 -4.44 8.74 4.56
CA VAL A 235 -5.33 8.04 3.61
C VAL A 235 -4.60 7.49 2.39
N TYR A 236 -3.58 8.20 1.89
CA TYR A 236 -2.79 7.79 0.72
C TYR A 236 -1.49 7.07 1.12
N ILE A 237 -0.75 7.62 2.09
CA ILE A 237 0.56 7.09 2.48
C ILE A 237 0.46 5.78 3.27
N LYS A 238 -0.52 5.63 4.15
CA LYS A 238 -0.65 4.44 5.00
C LYS A 238 -0.90 3.15 4.20
N PRO A 239 -1.87 3.08 3.26
CA PRO A 239 -2.06 1.89 2.43
C PRO A 239 -0.81 1.55 1.62
N LEU A 240 -0.13 2.56 1.09
CA LEU A 240 1.12 2.38 0.35
C LEU A 240 2.22 1.76 1.22
N LEU A 241 2.45 2.32 2.41
CA LEU A 241 3.45 1.78 3.35
C LEU A 241 3.11 0.37 3.83
N VAL A 242 1.83 0.01 3.92
CA VAL A 242 1.39 -1.37 4.18
C VAL A 242 1.77 -2.29 3.01
N GLN A 243 1.62 -1.85 1.76
CA GLN A 243 2.08 -2.61 0.59
C GLN A 243 3.60 -2.76 0.59
N CYS A 244 4.35 -1.67 0.82
CA CYS A 244 5.81 -1.71 0.95
C CYS A 244 6.26 -2.65 2.07
N ALA A 245 5.56 -2.66 3.22
CA ALA A 245 5.85 -3.57 4.33
C ALA A 245 5.60 -5.04 3.94
N ASN A 246 4.54 -5.34 3.20
CA ASN A 246 4.29 -6.68 2.66
C ASN A 246 5.38 -7.14 1.67
N ASN A 247 5.93 -6.22 0.89
CA ASN A 247 7.05 -6.51 0.00
C ASN A 247 8.35 -6.69 0.80
N ALA A 248 8.64 -5.80 1.76
CA ALA A 248 9.84 -5.85 2.58
C ALA A 248 9.98 -7.15 3.40
N ILE A 249 8.87 -7.71 3.91
CA ILE A 249 8.91 -9.01 4.61
C ILE A 249 9.16 -10.21 3.67
N ARG A 250 8.99 -10.04 2.37
CA ARG A 250 9.26 -11.06 1.34
C ARG A 250 10.62 -10.87 0.67
N ASP A 251 11.23 -9.71 0.89
CA ASP A 251 12.52 -9.36 0.30
C ASP A 251 13.63 -10.21 0.94
N LYS A 252 14.41 -10.88 0.09
CA LYS A 252 15.52 -11.74 0.52
C LYS A 252 16.78 -10.93 0.84
N SER A 253 16.88 -9.69 0.35
CA SER A 253 18.05 -8.82 0.58
C SER A 253 18.14 -8.36 2.03
N CYS A 254 17.03 -8.32 2.77
CA CYS A 254 17.02 -7.89 4.17
C CYS A 254 16.08 -8.76 5.02
N SER A 255 16.62 -9.75 5.69
CA SER A 255 15.84 -10.67 6.54
C SER A 255 15.29 -10.02 7.81
N TYR A 256 15.81 -8.86 8.22
CA TYR A 256 15.43 -8.16 9.45
C TYR A 256 13.93 -7.88 9.55
N PHE A 257 13.32 -7.33 8.50
CA PHE A 257 11.89 -6.99 8.52
C PHE A 257 11.01 -8.24 8.67
N LYS A 258 11.38 -9.34 8.02
CA LYS A 258 10.69 -10.64 8.17
C LYS A 258 10.75 -11.15 9.60
N LEU A 259 11.94 -11.16 10.20
CA LEU A 259 12.13 -11.63 11.58
C LEU A 259 11.34 -10.79 12.60
N ARG A 260 11.36 -9.45 12.43
CA ARG A 260 10.56 -8.56 13.28
C ARG A 260 9.08 -8.79 13.09
N TYR A 261 8.62 -8.95 11.83
CA TYR A 261 7.24 -9.27 11.52
C TYR A 261 6.81 -10.57 12.19
N ASP A 262 7.56 -11.66 12.04
CA ASP A 262 7.23 -12.97 12.60
C ASP A 262 7.17 -12.92 14.14
N ALA A 263 8.11 -12.24 14.79
CA ALA A 263 8.11 -12.03 16.22
C ALA A 263 6.88 -11.28 16.75
N ILE A 264 6.44 -10.24 16.02
CA ILE A 264 5.25 -9.46 16.39
C ILE A 264 3.97 -10.23 16.05
N LYS A 265 3.92 -10.88 14.88
CA LYS A 265 2.77 -11.66 14.41
C LYS A 265 2.39 -12.76 15.39
N LYS A 266 3.38 -13.48 15.95
CA LYS A 266 3.18 -14.54 16.96
C LYS A 266 2.41 -14.05 18.19
N ARG A 267 2.61 -12.77 18.60
CA ARG A 267 2.01 -12.18 19.82
C ARG A 267 0.78 -11.33 19.54
N ARG A 268 0.70 -10.63 18.41
CA ARG A 268 -0.26 -9.55 18.14
C ARG A 268 -1.08 -9.74 16.86
N GLY A 269 -0.79 -10.80 16.08
CA GLY A 269 -1.46 -11.10 14.81
C GLY A 269 -0.94 -10.28 13.63
N HIS A 270 -1.36 -10.68 12.41
CA HIS A 270 -0.89 -10.14 11.14
C HIS A 270 -1.09 -8.62 11.00
N LYS A 271 -2.33 -8.14 11.23
CA LYS A 271 -2.67 -6.71 11.01
C LYS A 271 -1.80 -5.76 11.83
N ARG A 272 -1.53 -6.10 13.09
CA ARG A 272 -0.67 -5.28 13.96
C ARG A 272 0.80 -5.39 13.59
N ALA A 273 1.25 -6.57 13.18
CA ALA A 273 2.62 -6.81 12.76
C ALA A 273 2.96 -6.01 11.50
N ILE A 274 2.09 -6.00 10.48
CA ILE A 274 2.36 -5.28 9.24
C ILE A 274 2.37 -3.76 9.43
N ILE A 275 1.50 -3.21 10.28
CA ILE A 275 1.54 -1.79 10.63
C ILE A 275 2.83 -1.43 11.38
N ALA A 276 3.35 -2.30 12.24
CA ALA A 276 4.61 -2.08 12.92
C ALA A 276 5.79 -2.05 11.93
N ILE A 277 5.80 -2.94 10.92
CA ILE A 277 6.81 -2.90 9.86
C ILE A 277 6.66 -1.63 9.00
N ALA A 278 5.45 -1.25 8.63
CA ALA A 278 5.20 0.01 7.89
C ALA A 278 5.72 1.24 8.66
N ARG A 279 5.51 1.28 10.00
CA ARG A 279 6.09 2.32 10.85
C ARG A 279 7.61 2.30 10.84
N MET A 280 8.23 1.11 10.92
CA MET A 280 9.69 0.98 10.86
C MET A 280 10.26 1.48 9.53
N LEU A 281 9.63 1.14 8.38
CA LEU A 281 10.03 1.65 7.07
C LEU A 281 9.97 3.18 7.02
N LEU A 282 8.88 3.79 7.52
CA LEU A 282 8.75 5.24 7.53
C LEU A 282 9.79 5.92 8.46
N THR A 283 10.10 5.30 9.60
CA THR A 283 11.17 5.77 10.50
C THR A 283 12.55 5.71 9.81
N CYS A 284 12.83 4.63 9.06
CA CYS A 284 14.06 4.52 8.26
C CYS A 284 14.13 5.65 7.22
N ILE A 285 13.07 5.86 6.46
CA ILE A 285 12.98 6.92 5.44
C ILE A 285 13.22 8.30 6.06
N TYR A 286 12.61 8.59 7.22
CA TYR A 286 12.84 9.84 7.95
C TYR A 286 14.32 10.04 8.26
N GLN A 287 15.00 9.04 8.83
CA GLN A 287 16.41 9.14 9.18
C GLN A 287 17.32 9.29 7.95
N MET A 288 16.99 8.55 6.88
CA MET A 288 17.74 8.60 5.62
C MET A 288 17.65 9.97 4.97
N LEU A 289 16.47 10.56 4.87
CA LEU A 289 16.27 11.89 4.31
C LEU A 289 16.85 12.98 5.20
N SER A 290 16.74 12.85 6.54
CA SER A 290 17.33 13.83 7.49
C SER A 290 18.84 13.87 7.43
N LYS A 291 19.50 12.71 7.20
CA LYS A 291 20.96 12.59 7.16
C LYS A 291 21.53 12.59 5.75
N ASN A 292 20.67 12.51 4.73
CA ASN A 292 21.05 12.31 3.34
C ASN A 292 21.92 11.04 3.13
N GLU A 293 21.56 9.94 3.80
CA GLU A 293 22.28 8.66 3.77
C GLU A 293 21.38 7.55 3.21
N PRO A 294 21.90 6.60 2.41
CA PRO A 294 21.14 5.46 1.93
C PRO A 294 20.84 4.47 3.05
N PHE A 295 19.92 3.53 2.79
CA PHE A 295 19.59 2.45 3.71
C PHE A 295 20.82 1.55 3.94
N ASN A 296 21.24 1.41 5.20
CA ASN A 296 22.41 0.62 5.56
C ASN A 296 22.01 -0.81 5.88
N HIS A 297 22.19 -1.73 4.91
CA HIS A 297 21.90 -3.15 5.06
C HIS A 297 22.74 -3.83 6.16
N GLU A 298 24.00 -3.44 6.32
CA GLU A 298 24.93 -4.08 7.27
C GLU A 298 24.48 -3.90 8.73
N ILE A 299 24.01 -2.71 9.09
CA ILE A 299 23.47 -2.45 10.44
C ILE A 299 22.30 -3.40 10.73
N TYR A 300 21.38 -3.59 9.76
CA TYR A 300 20.21 -4.46 9.94
C TYR A 300 20.59 -5.94 9.96
N GLU A 301 21.62 -6.36 9.22
CA GLU A 301 22.16 -7.71 9.31
C GLU A 301 22.82 -7.99 10.66
N GLN A 302 23.60 -7.05 11.19
CA GLN A 302 24.18 -7.15 12.54
C GLN A 302 23.10 -7.23 13.63
N LEU A 303 22.03 -6.43 13.53
CA LEU A 303 20.88 -6.50 14.42
C LEU A 303 20.15 -7.85 14.33
N THR A 304 20.10 -8.44 13.15
CA THR A 304 19.57 -9.78 12.92
C THR A 304 20.40 -10.83 13.64
N GLN A 305 21.73 -10.82 13.46
CA GLN A 305 22.67 -11.77 14.09
C GLN A 305 22.66 -11.65 15.63
N LYS A 306 22.62 -10.43 16.17
CA LYS A 306 22.53 -10.19 17.63
C LYS A 306 21.25 -10.81 18.21
N ASN A 307 20.12 -10.68 17.51
CA ASN A 307 18.86 -11.28 17.94
C ASN A 307 18.85 -12.81 17.92
N PHE A 308 19.59 -13.44 16.99
CA PHE A 308 19.79 -14.90 16.97
C PHE A 308 20.68 -15.35 18.13
N LYS A 309 21.85 -14.72 18.31
CA LYS A 309 22.78 -15.07 19.42
C LYS A 309 22.17 -14.89 20.82
N SER A 310 21.22 -13.94 20.98
CA SER A 310 20.51 -13.76 22.27
C SER A 310 19.45 -14.82 22.53
N LYS A 311 18.89 -15.45 21.49
CA LYS A 311 17.95 -16.58 21.65
C LYS A 311 18.67 -17.87 22.02
N ASP A 312 19.84 -18.12 21.45
CA ASP A 312 20.65 -19.31 21.77
C ASP A 312 21.24 -19.25 23.18
N LYS A 313 21.47 -18.03 23.73
CA LYS A 313 21.96 -17.85 25.10
C LYS A 313 20.89 -17.99 26.20
N LYS A 314 19.62 -18.11 25.85
CA LYS A 314 18.52 -18.35 26.82
C LYS A 314 18.06 -19.81 26.82
N LEU A 315 18.96 -20.77 26.77
CA LEU A 315 18.78 -22.01 27.50
C LEU A 315 18.96 -21.65 28.99
N ASN A 316 17.85 -21.23 29.60
CA ASN A 316 17.83 -21.01 31.04
C ASN A 316 18.15 -22.35 31.69
N ILE A 317 19.18 -22.40 32.53
CA ILE A 317 19.61 -23.62 33.25
C ILE A 317 18.40 -24.35 33.81
N ASN A 318 17.43 -23.61 34.35
CA ASN A 318 16.16 -24.14 34.85
C ASN A 318 15.29 -24.84 33.79
N ASN A 319 15.33 -24.39 32.53
CA ASN A 319 14.60 -25.05 31.42
C ASN A 319 15.34 -26.27 30.90
N ALA A 320 16.68 -26.29 30.96
CA ALA A 320 17.50 -27.44 30.63
C ALA A 320 17.33 -28.52 31.72
N ILE A 321 17.31 -28.15 33.01
CA ILE A 321 17.03 -29.06 34.12
C ILE A 321 15.65 -29.67 33.99
N LYS A 322 14.60 -28.86 33.80
CA LYS A 322 13.23 -29.36 33.58
C LYS A 322 13.10 -30.29 32.37
N PHE A 323 13.81 -30.01 31.30
CA PHE A 323 13.83 -30.89 30.13
C PHE A 323 14.51 -32.22 30.44
N LEU A 324 15.64 -32.23 31.13
CA LEU A 324 16.33 -33.45 31.54
C LEU A 324 15.49 -34.27 32.54
N GLU A 325 14.85 -33.60 33.51
CA GLU A 325 13.92 -34.25 34.45
C GLU A 325 12.70 -34.88 33.74
N SER A 326 12.15 -34.21 32.69
CA SER A 326 11.06 -34.74 31.89
C SER A 326 11.46 -35.97 31.06
N GLN A 327 12.75 -36.16 30.78
CA GLN A 327 13.33 -37.32 30.10
C GLN A 327 13.79 -38.42 31.10
N GLY A 328 13.52 -38.25 32.40
CA GLY A 328 13.83 -39.24 33.41
C GLY A 328 15.23 -39.17 34.01
N TYR A 329 16.02 -38.15 33.69
CA TYR A 329 17.35 -37.92 34.25
C TYR A 329 17.24 -37.16 35.60
N LYS A 330 17.86 -37.71 36.65
CA LYS A 330 18.05 -36.96 37.88
C LYS A 330 19.23 -36.00 37.76
N VAL A 331 18.96 -34.70 37.80
CA VAL A 331 20.00 -33.65 37.78
C VAL A 331 20.27 -33.28 39.25
N SER A 332 21.42 -33.72 39.75
CA SER A 332 21.93 -33.36 41.08
C SER A 332 22.73 -32.09 41.04
#